data_5aaa3aab50bc5ae1c7b1ff38f948bbed
#
_entry.id   5aaa3aab50bc5ae1c7b1ff38f948bbed
#
_cell.length_a   1.000
_cell.length_b   1.000
_cell.length_c   1.000
_cell.angle_alpha   90.00
_cell.angle_beta   90.00
_cell.angle_gamma   90.00
#
_symmetry.space_group_name_H-M   'P 1'
#
loop_
_entity.id
_entity.type
_entity.pdbx_description
1 polymer ?
#
loop_
_entity_poly.entity_id
_entity_poly.type
_entity_poly.pdbx_seq_one_letter_code
_entity_poly.pdbx_strand_id
1 'polypeptide(L)'
;MADKPKKIFKNISVSILLYQLISLIVSFAVLSMALPFMLRTGNAGSITTFSNIAMLLSVLISWLLIRSCFQPKTEGEIHWRIMKPMSAGTMFRFFILAYGGMMVGSLIVALFSALVPGGFDTPDFSPSSDLLGNILLVITTVIAAPLFEEYLFRGVCMMGLKRYGNGFAILVTSFLFAFMHGNIPQAVPIFFFSLVLCYVDIRTTRCCPD
;
A
#
# COMPACT_ATOMS: atom_id res chain seq x y z
N MET A 1 -6.21 -29.04 4.78
CA MET A 1 -6.86 -29.06 3.43
C MET A 1 -6.47 -27.77 2.70
N ALA A 2 -5.60 -27.83 1.69
CA ALA A 2 -5.12 -26.64 1.00
C ALA A 2 -6.29 -25.96 0.26
N ASP A 3 -6.44 -24.63 0.45
CA ASP A 3 -7.49 -23.88 -0.22
C ASP A 3 -7.39 -24.02 -1.74
N LYS A 4 -8.56 -24.22 -2.38
CA LYS A 4 -8.61 -24.34 -3.86
C LYS A 4 -8.08 -23.05 -4.50
N PRO A 5 -7.32 -23.10 -5.61
CA PRO A 5 -6.75 -21.93 -6.30
C PRO A 5 -7.74 -20.79 -6.49
N LYS A 6 -8.94 -21.10 -6.98
CA LYS A 6 -10.01 -20.13 -7.20
C LYS A 6 -10.38 -19.30 -5.95
N LYS A 7 -10.32 -19.91 -4.75
CA LYS A 7 -10.65 -19.22 -3.50
C LYS A 7 -9.59 -18.19 -3.13
N ILE A 8 -8.30 -18.50 -3.35
CA ILE A 8 -7.19 -17.59 -3.06
C ILE A 8 -7.24 -16.36 -3.94
N PHE A 9 -7.34 -16.56 -5.26
CA PHE A 9 -7.45 -15.44 -6.20
C PHE A 9 -8.70 -14.60 -5.91
N LYS A 10 -9.84 -15.24 -5.61
CA LYS A 10 -11.05 -14.54 -5.19
C LYS A 10 -10.80 -13.69 -3.94
N ASN A 11 -10.18 -14.24 -2.91
CA ASN A 11 -9.93 -13.51 -1.66
C ASN A 11 -9.02 -12.31 -1.89
N ILE A 12 -7.94 -12.47 -2.66
CA ILE A 12 -7.03 -11.37 -3.02
C ILE A 12 -7.78 -10.27 -3.79
N SER A 13 -8.48 -10.65 -4.85
CA SER A 13 -9.22 -9.69 -5.69
C SER A 13 -10.30 -8.95 -4.90
N VAL A 14 -11.08 -9.67 -4.10
CA VAL A 14 -12.14 -9.07 -3.27
C VAL A 14 -11.55 -8.16 -2.19
N SER A 15 -10.43 -8.51 -1.57
CA SER A 15 -9.77 -7.64 -0.59
C SER A 15 -9.32 -6.32 -1.20
N ILE A 16 -8.71 -6.37 -2.39
CA ILE A 16 -8.25 -5.18 -3.10
C ILE A 16 -9.45 -4.31 -3.55
N LEU A 17 -10.46 -4.91 -4.17
CA LEU A 17 -11.65 -4.20 -4.60
C LEU A 17 -12.42 -3.58 -3.43
N LEU A 18 -12.51 -4.30 -2.31
CA LEU A 18 -13.16 -3.82 -1.09
C LEU A 18 -12.44 -2.59 -0.54
N TYR A 19 -11.10 -2.62 -0.48
CA TYR A 19 -10.32 -1.46 -0.07
C TYR A 19 -10.57 -0.24 -0.97
N GLN A 20 -10.52 -0.41 -2.29
CA GLN A 20 -10.75 0.68 -3.24
C GLN A 20 -12.17 1.25 -3.12
N LEU A 21 -13.17 0.38 -2.97
CA LEU A 21 -14.56 0.79 -2.80
C LEU A 21 -14.77 1.56 -1.49
N ILE A 22 -14.21 1.08 -0.39
CA ILE A 22 -14.26 1.76 0.92
C ILE A 22 -13.59 3.13 0.82
N SER A 23 -12.39 3.19 0.22
CA SER A 23 -11.67 4.44 0.02
C SER A 23 -12.49 5.46 -0.76
N LEU A 24 -13.14 5.03 -1.84
CA LEU A 24 -14.01 5.89 -2.65
C LEU A 24 -15.22 6.41 -1.84
N ILE A 25 -15.92 5.52 -1.13
CA ILE A 25 -17.12 5.87 -0.34
C ILE A 25 -16.75 6.82 0.80
N VAL A 26 -15.69 6.50 1.55
CA VAL A 26 -15.26 7.33 2.69
C VAL A 26 -14.77 8.69 2.20
N SER A 27 -13.99 8.74 1.13
CA SER A 27 -13.52 10.01 0.56
C SER A 27 -14.69 10.88 0.09
N PHE A 28 -15.68 10.30 -0.59
CA PHE A 28 -16.88 11.02 -1.00
C PHE A 28 -17.68 11.55 0.19
N ALA A 29 -17.91 10.72 1.21
CA ALA A 29 -18.64 11.12 2.42
C ALA A 29 -17.93 12.26 3.16
N VAL A 30 -16.61 12.16 3.37
CA VAL A 30 -15.84 13.19 4.06
C VAL A 30 -15.78 14.48 3.25
N LEU A 31 -15.58 14.40 1.92
CA LEU A 31 -15.55 15.57 1.06
C LEU A 31 -16.91 16.29 1.03
N SER A 32 -18.03 15.56 1.04
CA SER A 32 -19.37 16.16 1.10
C SER A 32 -19.61 16.94 2.42
N MET A 33 -18.95 16.56 3.51
CA MET A 33 -18.96 17.30 4.77
C MET A 33 -17.98 18.48 4.76
N ALA A 34 -16.82 18.31 4.12
CA ALA A 34 -15.78 19.34 4.06
C ALA A 34 -16.23 20.56 3.22
N LEU A 35 -16.92 20.34 2.12
CA LEU A 35 -17.31 21.39 1.17
C LEU A 35 -18.17 22.50 1.81
N PRO A 36 -19.26 22.23 2.56
CA PRO A 36 -20.02 23.26 3.25
C PRO A 36 -19.19 24.00 4.32
N PHE A 37 -18.31 23.29 5.03
CA PHE A 37 -17.43 23.88 6.03
C PHE A 37 -16.46 24.89 5.40
N MET A 38 -15.85 24.53 4.28
CA MET A 38 -14.95 25.42 3.54
C MET A 38 -15.66 26.66 3.01
N LEU A 39 -16.86 26.50 2.43
CA LEU A 39 -17.64 27.60 1.91
C LEU A 39 -18.02 28.60 3.01
N ARG A 40 -18.19 28.12 4.26
CA ARG A 40 -18.48 28.98 5.42
C ARG A 40 -17.28 29.67 5.99
N THR A 41 -16.12 28.98 6.04
CA THR A 41 -14.93 29.49 6.76
C THR A 41 -13.91 30.16 5.85
N GLY A 42 -14.00 29.94 4.53
CA GLY A 42 -12.99 30.41 3.58
C GLY A 42 -11.60 29.76 3.76
N ASN A 43 -11.48 28.76 4.62
CA ASN A 43 -10.21 28.13 4.97
C ASN A 43 -9.91 26.93 4.03
N ALA A 44 -9.11 27.18 3.01
CA ALA A 44 -8.68 26.13 2.09
C ALA A 44 -7.80 25.04 2.75
N GLY A 45 -7.07 25.35 3.82
CA GLY A 45 -6.25 24.40 4.57
C GLY A 45 -7.06 23.27 5.23
N SER A 46 -8.36 23.50 5.47
CA SER A 46 -9.24 22.46 5.99
C SER A 46 -9.44 21.28 5.02
N ILE A 47 -9.29 21.46 3.70
CA ILE A 47 -9.36 20.36 2.72
C ILE A 47 -8.32 19.29 3.05
N THR A 48 -7.09 19.70 3.28
CA THR A 48 -5.99 18.77 3.58
C THR A 48 -6.29 17.95 4.82
N THR A 49 -6.81 18.59 5.87
CA THR A 49 -7.21 17.90 7.10
C THR A 49 -8.33 16.89 6.84
N PHE A 50 -9.40 17.26 6.13
CA PHE A 50 -10.49 16.35 5.80
C PHE A 50 -10.01 15.21 4.90
N SER A 51 -9.14 15.46 3.93
CA SER A 51 -8.56 14.43 3.06
C SER A 51 -7.74 13.42 3.87
N ASN A 52 -6.92 13.89 4.82
CA ASN A 52 -6.12 13.01 5.69
C ASN A 52 -7.00 12.20 6.66
N ILE A 53 -8.10 12.78 7.16
CA ILE A 53 -9.10 12.04 7.93
C ILE A 53 -9.74 10.95 7.06
N ALA A 54 -10.13 11.26 5.84
CA ALA A 54 -10.72 10.28 4.92
C ALA A 54 -9.76 9.13 4.64
N MET A 55 -8.49 9.43 4.38
CA MET A 55 -7.45 8.43 4.14
C MET A 55 -7.24 7.53 5.36
N LEU A 56 -7.13 8.09 6.57
CA LEU A 56 -6.97 7.32 7.80
C LEU A 56 -8.18 6.42 8.08
N LEU A 57 -9.40 6.94 7.94
CA LEU A 57 -10.63 6.17 8.12
C LEU A 57 -10.73 5.05 7.08
N SER A 58 -10.39 5.30 5.84
CA SER A 58 -10.39 4.29 4.76
C SER A 58 -9.47 3.12 5.10
N VAL A 59 -8.25 3.40 5.56
CA VAL A 59 -7.28 2.38 5.97
C VAL A 59 -7.81 1.57 7.16
N LEU A 60 -8.30 2.21 8.21
CA LEU A 60 -8.79 1.55 9.42
C LEU A 60 -10.02 0.69 9.15
N ILE A 61 -11.01 1.21 8.44
CA ILE A 61 -12.25 0.48 8.09
C ILE A 61 -11.90 -0.72 7.21
N SER A 62 -11.04 -0.53 6.21
CA SER A 62 -10.62 -1.60 5.32
C SER A 62 -9.87 -2.70 6.07
N TRP A 63 -8.98 -2.34 6.99
CA TRP A 63 -8.26 -3.30 7.81
C TRP A 63 -9.23 -4.16 8.64
N LEU A 64 -10.17 -3.52 9.35
CA LEU A 64 -11.16 -4.24 10.17
C LEU A 64 -12.03 -5.18 9.33
N LEU A 65 -12.52 -4.72 8.17
CA LEU A 65 -13.38 -5.52 7.30
C LEU A 65 -12.62 -6.66 6.61
N ILE A 66 -11.43 -6.40 6.08
CA ILE A 66 -10.63 -7.44 5.44
C ILE A 66 -10.20 -8.49 6.47
N ARG A 67 -9.80 -8.06 7.66
CA ARG A 67 -9.45 -8.98 8.74
C ARG A 67 -10.63 -9.84 9.17
N SER A 68 -11.85 -9.29 9.27
CA SER A 68 -13.02 -10.06 9.69
C SER A 68 -13.54 -11.00 8.60
N CYS A 69 -13.52 -10.59 7.32
CA CYS A 69 -14.10 -11.35 6.22
C CYS A 69 -13.12 -12.35 5.60
N PHE A 70 -11.83 -12.05 5.60
CA PHE A 70 -10.80 -12.78 4.87
C PHE A 70 -9.67 -13.28 5.74
N GLN A 71 -9.89 -13.42 7.07
CA GLN A 71 -8.93 -14.20 7.87
C GLN A 71 -8.68 -15.49 7.11
N PRO A 72 -7.46 -15.75 6.63
CA PRO A 72 -7.16 -17.08 6.14
C PRO A 72 -7.46 -18.02 7.31
N LYS A 73 -8.44 -18.90 7.15
CA LYS A 73 -8.60 -20.09 7.97
C LYS A 73 -7.47 -21.08 7.60
N THR A 74 -6.28 -20.58 7.56
CA THR A 74 -5.09 -21.39 7.57
C THR A 74 -4.90 -21.75 9.03
N GLU A 75 -5.02 -23.02 9.32
CA GLU A 75 -4.51 -23.67 10.52
C GLU A 75 -3.01 -23.39 10.61
N GLY A 76 -2.66 -22.27 11.11
CA GLY A 76 -1.33 -21.72 11.24
C GLY A 76 -1.53 -20.23 11.32
N GLU A 77 -1.55 -19.76 12.55
CA GLU A 77 -1.57 -18.38 12.95
C GLU A 77 -0.86 -17.53 11.90
N ILE A 78 -1.40 -16.34 11.62
CA ILE A 78 -0.56 -15.24 11.15
C ILE A 78 0.43 -15.02 12.29
N HIS A 79 1.41 -15.89 12.41
CA HIS A 79 2.56 -15.62 13.23
C HIS A 79 3.13 -14.34 12.61
N TRP A 80 3.16 -13.30 13.42
CA TRP A 80 4.01 -12.17 13.17
C TRP A 80 5.34 -12.77 12.81
N ARG A 81 5.63 -12.80 11.51
CA ARG A 81 6.72 -13.60 10.95
C ARG A 81 7.97 -13.24 11.68
N ILE A 82 8.51 -14.18 12.45
CA ILE A 82 9.81 -14.03 13.07
C ILE A 82 10.81 -13.98 11.91
N MET A 83 11.12 -12.77 11.48
CA MET A 83 12.13 -12.55 10.46
C MET A 83 13.46 -13.05 11.00
N LYS A 84 14.21 -13.76 10.18
CA LYS A 84 15.60 -14.06 10.55
C LYS A 84 16.33 -12.73 10.76
N PRO A 85 17.02 -12.53 11.90
CA PRO A 85 17.77 -11.31 12.10
C PRO A 85 18.79 -11.15 10.97
N MET A 86 18.73 -10.01 10.29
CA MET A 86 19.70 -9.63 9.27
C MET A 86 20.77 -8.75 9.88
N SER A 87 22.01 -8.88 9.39
CA SER A 87 23.06 -7.93 9.77
C SER A 87 22.71 -6.52 9.26
N ALA A 88 23.13 -5.49 9.99
CA ALA A 88 22.90 -4.10 9.60
C ALA A 88 23.44 -3.79 8.18
N GLY A 89 24.58 -4.37 7.81
CA GLY A 89 25.14 -4.24 6.46
C GLY A 89 24.23 -4.85 5.37
N THR A 90 23.57 -5.96 5.66
CA THR A 90 22.61 -6.57 4.71
C THR A 90 21.35 -5.73 4.59
N MET A 91 20.82 -5.22 5.70
CA MET A 91 19.68 -4.30 5.70
C MET A 91 19.99 -3.04 4.88
N PHE A 92 21.16 -2.45 5.09
CA PHE A 92 21.59 -1.27 4.33
C PHE A 92 21.69 -1.54 2.83
N ARG A 93 22.24 -2.70 2.41
CA ARG A 93 22.29 -3.09 1.00
C ARG A 93 20.90 -3.21 0.37
N PHE A 94 19.95 -3.83 1.06
CA PHE A 94 18.58 -3.92 0.57
C PHE A 94 17.89 -2.56 0.53
N PHE A 95 18.15 -1.69 1.50
CA PHE A 95 17.64 -0.32 1.48
C PHE A 95 18.15 0.45 0.25
N ILE A 96 19.46 0.40 -0.04
CA ILE A 96 20.04 1.03 -1.22
C ILE A 96 19.45 0.44 -2.51
N LEU A 97 19.28 -0.88 -2.57
CA LEU A 97 18.70 -1.54 -3.74
C LEU A 97 17.24 -1.13 -3.96
N ALA A 98 16.44 -1.07 -2.89
CA ALA A 98 15.03 -0.66 -2.95
C ALA A 98 14.90 0.82 -3.38
N TYR A 99 15.70 1.69 -2.77
CA TYR A 99 15.74 3.11 -3.12
C TYR A 99 16.24 3.33 -4.55
N GLY A 100 17.29 2.61 -4.97
CA GLY A 100 17.79 2.62 -6.34
C GLY A 100 16.74 2.18 -7.36
N GLY A 101 15.99 1.12 -7.06
CA GLY A 101 14.86 0.68 -7.88
C GLY A 101 13.79 1.77 -8.00
N MET A 102 13.45 2.43 -6.89
CA MET A 102 12.51 3.55 -6.89
C MET A 102 13.01 4.72 -7.76
N MET A 103 14.32 5.04 -7.71
CA MET A 103 14.92 6.09 -8.54
C MET A 103 14.85 5.73 -10.03
N VAL A 104 15.12 4.47 -10.40
CA VAL A 104 14.96 4.00 -11.78
C VAL A 104 13.52 4.16 -12.25
N GLY A 105 12.54 3.76 -11.43
CA GLY A 105 11.12 3.96 -11.72
C GLY A 105 10.76 5.43 -11.91
N SER A 106 11.27 6.32 -11.06
CA SER A 106 11.05 7.76 -11.16
C SER A 106 11.66 8.36 -12.44
N LEU A 107 12.84 7.88 -12.84
CA LEU A 107 13.46 8.27 -14.10
C LEU A 107 12.62 7.85 -15.31
N ILE A 108 12.10 6.63 -15.30
CA ILE A 108 11.19 6.13 -16.34
C ILE A 108 9.97 7.05 -16.44
N VAL A 109 9.32 7.37 -15.32
CA VAL A 109 8.17 8.28 -15.29
C VAL A 109 8.55 9.67 -15.84
N ALA A 110 9.67 10.22 -15.43
CA ALA A 110 10.13 11.53 -15.91
C ALA A 110 10.35 11.56 -17.44
N LEU A 111 10.96 10.51 -17.99
CA LEU A 111 11.17 10.37 -19.44
C LEU A 111 9.83 10.28 -20.19
N PHE A 112 8.88 9.48 -19.71
CA PHE A 112 7.57 9.39 -20.34
C PHE A 112 6.75 10.67 -20.16
N SER A 113 6.82 11.33 -19.00
CA SER A 113 6.15 12.60 -18.73
C SER A 113 6.60 13.70 -19.70
N ALA A 114 7.88 13.69 -20.08
CA ALA A 114 8.42 14.64 -21.06
C ALA A 114 7.85 14.46 -22.49
N LEU A 115 7.29 13.27 -22.78
CA LEU A 115 6.68 12.95 -24.09
C LEU A 115 5.17 13.25 -24.13
N VAL A 116 4.54 13.46 -22.97
CA VAL A 116 3.09 13.71 -22.85
C VAL A 116 2.85 15.22 -22.71
N PRO A 117 2.03 15.85 -23.59
CA PRO A 117 1.64 17.25 -23.40
C PRO A 117 0.96 17.46 -22.03
N GLY A 118 1.51 18.38 -21.22
CA GLY A 118 1.03 18.63 -19.85
C GLY A 118 1.66 17.74 -18.77
N GLY A 119 2.42 16.70 -19.15
CA GLY A 119 3.07 15.80 -18.20
C GLY A 119 2.10 14.90 -17.43
N PHE A 120 2.57 14.35 -16.31
CA PHE A 120 1.75 13.61 -15.35
C PHE A 120 1.60 14.40 -14.05
N ASP A 121 0.37 14.50 -13.56
CA ASP A 121 0.09 15.08 -12.25
C ASP A 121 0.69 14.21 -11.15
N THR A 122 1.49 14.80 -10.28
CA THR A 122 2.02 14.12 -9.10
C THR A 122 1.18 14.47 -7.87
N PRO A 123 0.88 13.51 -7.00
CA PRO A 123 0.23 13.82 -5.74
C PRO A 123 1.04 14.80 -4.92
N ASP A 124 0.39 15.82 -4.40
CA ASP A 124 1.00 16.82 -3.54
C ASP A 124 0.91 16.40 -2.07
N PHE A 125 2.04 16.15 -1.45
CA PHE A 125 2.19 15.85 -0.04
C PHE A 125 2.81 17.01 0.75
N SER A 126 2.77 18.21 0.19
CA SER A 126 3.31 19.41 0.85
C SER A 126 2.59 19.67 2.17
N PRO A 127 3.32 20.05 3.22
CA PRO A 127 2.69 20.44 4.48
C PRO A 127 1.73 21.61 4.27
N SER A 128 0.53 21.49 4.86
CA SER A 128 -0.43 22.60 4.89
C SER A 128 -0.13 23.56 6.05
N SER A 129 -0.79 24.72 6.06
CA SER A 129 -0.76 25.61 7.21
C SER A 129 -1.46 25.06 8.45
N ASP A 130 -2.20 23.96 8.29
CA ASP A 130 -2.96 23.32 9.38
C ASP A 130 -2.11 22.23 10.06
N LEU A 131 -1.77 22.48 11.34
CA LEU A 131 -0.98 21.56 12.15
C LEU A 131 -1.67 20.19 12.31
N LEU A 132 -2.99 20.17 12.51
CA LEU A 132 -3.74 18.92 12.68
C LEU A 132 -3.69 18.09 11.41
N GLY A 133 -3.86 18.71 10.23
CA GLY A 133 -3.74 18.07 8.94
C GLY A 133 -2.36 17.44 8.74
N ASN A 134 -1.30 18.14 9.12
CA ASN A 134 0.07 17.63 9.01
C ASN A 134 0.33 16.45 9.96
N ILE A 135 -0.17 16.50 11.19
CA ILE A 135 -0.07 15.38 12.14
C ILE A 135 -0.81 14.15 11.60
N LEU A 136 -2.02 14.33 11.09
CA LEU A 136 -2.80 13.25 10.49
C LEU A 136 -2.12 12.68 9.24
N LEU A 137 -1.53 13.51 8.41
CA LEU A 137 -0.74 13.07 7.25
C LEU A 137 0.40 12.14 7.69
N VAL A 138 1.20 12.54 8.68
CA VAL A 138 2.31 11.73 9.20
C VAL A 138 1.80 10.42 9.80
N ILE A 139 0.77 10.44 10.64
CA ILE A 139 0.20 9.22 11.24
C ILE A 139 -0.29 8.28 10.15
N THR A 140 -0.98 8.79 9.14
CA THR A 140 -1.54 7.96 8.08
C THR A 140 -0.44 7.39 7.18
N THR A 141 0.48 8.22 6.69
CA THR A 141 1.48 7.79 5.70
C THR A 141 2.64 7.01 6.29
N VAL A 142 3.02 7.29 7.55
CA VAL A 142 4.19 6.64 8.19
C VAL A 142 3.79 5.43 9.02
N ILE A 143 2.57 5.39 9.56
CA ILE A 143 2.15 4.32 10.48
C ILE A 143 0.99 3.51 9.91
N ALA A 144 -0.18 4.13 9.70
CA ALA A 144 -1.41 3.40 9.41
C ALA A 144 -1.38 2.72 8.02
N ALA A 145 -1.03 3.46 6.98
CA ALA A 145 -0.97 2.91 5.62
C ALA A 145 0.11 1.80 5.50
N PRO A 146 1.36 1.98 5.95
CA PRO A 146 2.36 0.91 5.87
C PRO A 146 1.97 -0.36 6.64
N LEU A 147 1.36 -0.24 7.81
CA LEU A 147 0.90 -1.41 8.57
C LEU A 147 -0.22 -2.18 7.83
N PHE A 148 -1.17 -1.45 7.25
CA PHE A 148 -2.23 -2.04 6.46
C PHE A 148 -1.70 -2.68 5.17
N GLU A 149 -0.81 -2.00 4.47
CA GLU A 149 -0.18 -2.47 3.25
C GLU A 149 0.64 -3.73 3.49
N GLU A 150 1.40 -3.78 4.58
CA GLU A 150 2.15 -4.95 4.98
C GLU A 150 1.22 -6.14 5.26
N TYR A 151 0.11 -5.90 5.97
CA TYR A 151 -0.91 -6.93 6.20
C TYR A 151 -1.52 -7.43 4.88
N LEU A 152 -1.95 -6.53 4.00
CA LEU A 152 -2.64 -6.89 2.76
C LEU A 152 -1.69 -7.57 1.76
N PHE A 153 -0.54 -6.96 1.49
CA PHE A 153 0.34 -7.44 0.42
C PHE A 153 1.27 -8.57 0.85
N ARG A 154 1.87 -8.52 2.06
CA ARG A 154 2.72 -9.61 2.56
C ARG A 154 1.91 -10.68 3.26
N GLY A 155 0.88 -10.30 4.01
CA GLY A 155 0.01 -11.23 4.70
C GLY A 155 -0.94 -11.98 3.77
N VAL A 156 -1.75 -11.27 3.01
CA VAL A 156 -2.81 -11.90 2.18
C VAL A 156 -2.29 -12.28 0.79
N CYS A 157 -1.75 -11.32 0.02
CA CYS A 157 -1.38 -11.55 -1.38
C CYS A 157 -0.18 -12.49 -1.51
N MET A 158 0.95 -12.13 -0.91
CA MET A 158 2.21 -12.86 -1.04
C MET A 158 2.09 -14.30 -0.54
N MET A 159 1.51 -14.50 0.66
CA MET A 159 1.34 -15.84 1.22
C MET A 159 0.41 -16.71 0.37
N GLY A 160 -0.66 -16.13 -0.15
CA GLY A 160 -1.58 -16.85 -1.04
C GLY A 160 -0.92 -17.27 -2.36
N LEU A 161 -0.01 -16.43 -2.88
CA LEU A 161 0.62 -16.64 -4.19
C LEU A 161 1.90 -17.48 -4.16
N LYS A 162 2.60 -17.59 -3.02
CA LYS A 162 3.86 -18.37 -2.88
C LYS A 162 3.74 -19.82 -3.37
N ARG A 163 2.58 -20.44 -3.23
CA ARG A 163 2.34 -21.81 -3.72
C ARG A 163 2.46 -21.97 -5.23
N TYR A 164 2.38 -20.87 -5.98
CA TYR A 164 2.54 -20.86 -7.46
C TYR A 164 3.97 -20.51 -7.88
N GLY A 165 4.87 -20.36 -6.92
CA GLY A 165 6.27 -20.04 -7.11
C GLY A 165 6.64 -18.64 -6.60
N ASN A 166 7.86 -18.53 -6.09
CA ASN A 166 8.34 -17.29 -5.46
C ASN A 166 8.41 -16.13 -6.47
N GLY A 167 8.89 -16.37 -7.68
CA GLY A 167 8.98 -15.32 -8.71
C GLY A 167 7.61 -14.78 -9.11
N PHE A 168 6.62 -15.67 -9.29
CA PHE A 168 5.24 -15.29 -9.56
C PHE A 168 4.64 -14.47 -8.41
N ALA A 169 4.83 -14.91 -7.18
CA ALA A 169 4.35 -14.20 -6.00
C ALA A 169 4.95 -12.79 -5.87
N ILE A 170 6.28 -12.65 -6.08
CA ILE A 170 6.95 -11.34 -6.08
C ILE A 170 6.35 -10.42 -7.15
N LEU A 171 6.30 -10.89 -8.39
CA LEU A 171 5.88 -10.06 -9.52
C LEU A 171 4.44 -9.59 -9.39
N VAL A 172 3.52 -10.52 -9.10
CA VAL A 172 2.09 -10.21 -8.99
C VAL A 172 1.80 -9.34 -7.76
N THR A 173 2.41 -9.63 -6.60
CA THR A 173 2.22 -8.80 -5.41
C THR A 173 2.74 -7.39 -5.63
N SER A 174 3.92 -7.22 -6.25
CA SER A 174 4.49 -5.91 -6.54
C SER A 174 3.66 -5.12 -7.55
N PHE A 175 3.11 -5.80 -8.57
CA PHE A 175 2.21 -5.16 -9.52
C PHE A 175 0.91 -4.69 -8.84
N LEU A 176 0.28 -5.54 -8.03
CA LEU A 176 -0.94 -5.19 -7.31
C LEU A 176 -0.70 -4.04 -6.32
N PHE A 177 0.44 -4.05 -5.62
CA PHE A 177 0.83 -2.98 -4.71
C PHE A 177 1.00 -1.64 -5.43
N ALA A 178 1.70 -1.64 -6.55
CA ALA A 178 1.87 -0.45 -7.39
C ALA A 178 0.52 0.07 -7.93
N PHE A 179 -0.31 -0.84 -8.45
CA PHE A 179 -1.62 -0.51 -9.01
C PHE A 179 -2.56 0.16 -8.00
N MET A 180 -2.45 -0.20 -6.72
CA MET A 180 -3.27 0.37 -5.63
C MET A 180 -3.07 1.88 -5.44
N HIS A 181 -1.95 2.45 -5.90
CA HIS A 181 -1.67 3.88 -5.77
C HIS A 181 -2.47 4.75 -6.76
N GLY A 182 -3.11 4.14 -7.76
CA GLY A 182 -4.09 4.80 -8.64
C GLY A 182 -3.53 5.87 -9.59
N ASN A 183 -2.23 6.11 -9.60
CA ASN A 183 -1.58 7.06 -10.50
C ASN A 183 -0.21 6.56 -10.99
N ILE A 184 0.16 6.90 -12.22
CA ILE A 184 1.41 6.44 -12.86
C ILE A 184 2.66 6.97 -12.16
N PRO A 185 2.76 8.25 -11.76
CA PRO A 185 3.93 8.80 -11.08
C PRO A 185 4.33 8.07 -9.80
N GLN A 186 3.37 7.53 -9.06
CA GLN A 186 3.64 6.72 -7.88
C GLN A 186 3.76 5.22 -8.20
N ALA A 187 2.92 4.70 -9.08
CA ALA A 187 2.86 3.26 -9.35
C ALA A 187 4.18 2.71 -9.88
N VAL A 188 4.81 3.38 -10.83
CA VAL A 188 6.04 2.86 -11.46
C VAL A 188 7.21 2.82 -10.47
N PRO A 189 7.56 3.88 -9.73
CA PRO A 189 8.61 3.82 -8.69
C PRO A 189 8.31 2.77 -7.61
N ILE A 190 7.06 2.71 -7.15
CA ILE A 190 6.62 1.80 -6.09
C ILE A 190 6.67 0.34 -6.57
N PHE A 191 6.42 0.06 -7.84
CA PHE A 191 6.58 -1.28 -8.38
C PHE A 191 8.02 -1.80 -8.19
N PHE A 192 9.02 -1.02 -8.60
CA PHE A 192 10.43 -1.39 -8.43
C PHE A 192 10.83 -1.51 -6.96
N PHE A 193 10.37 -0.59 -6.12
CA PHE A 193 10.57 -0.66 -4.68
C PHE A 193 9.99 -1.95 -4.09
N SER A 194 8.75 -2.28 -4.45
CA SER A 194 8.03 -3.46 -3.96
C SER A 194 8.68 -4.77 -4.40
N LEU A 195 9.26 -4.85 -5.59
CA LEU A 195 10.00 -6.03 -6.04
C LEU A 195 11.11 -6.40 -5.05
N VAL A 196 11.86 -5.40 -4.59
CA VAL A 196 12.95 -5.61 -3.62
C VAL A 196 12.39 -6.02 -2.27
N LEU A 197 11.35 -5.35 -1.78
CA LEU A 197 10.73 -5.69 -0.49
C LEU A 197 10.14 -7.11 -0.49
N CYS A 198 9.44 -7.50 -1.56
CA CYS A 198 8.91 -8.85 -1.71
C CYS A 198 10.02 -9.91 -1.77
N TYR A 199 11.13 -9.59 -2.45
CA TYR A 199 12.31 -10.48 -2.47
C TYR A 199 12.92 -10.64 -1.07
N VAL A 200 13.09 -9.54 -0.33
CA VAL A 200 13.60 -9.56 1.05
C VAL A 200 12.69 -10.40 1.94
N ASP A 201 11.36 -10.22 1.84
CA ASP A 201 10.40 -11.01 2.60
C ASP A 201 10.55 -12.51 2.36
N ILE A 202 10.74 -12.96 1.12
CA ILE A 202 10.98 -14.38 0.82
C ILE A 202 12.30 -14.88 1.42
N ARG A 203 13.35 -14.08 1.39
CA ARG A 203 14.67 -14.45 1.89
C ARG A 203 14.75 -14.50 3.41
N THR A 204 13.98 -13.65 4.09
CA THR A 204 14.05 -13.49 5.55
C THR A 204 12.99 -14.30 6.29
N THR A 205 11.89 -14.63 5.64
CA THR A 205 10.84 -15.46 6.24
C THR A 205 11.31 -16.92 6.24
N ARG A 206 11.35 -17.56 7.41
CA ARG A 206 11.48 -19.02 7.48
C ARG A 206 10.26 -19.63 6.83
N CYS A 207 10.42 -20.40 5.74
CA CYS A 207 9.43 -21.41 5.43
C CYS A 207 9.36 -22.34 6.64
N CYS A 208 8.17 -22.56 7.21
CA CYS A 208 8.00 -23.72 8.09
C CYS A 208 8.46 -24.94 7.27
N PRO A 209 9.30 -25.82 7.84
CA PRO A 209 9.55 -27.12 7.22
C PRO A 209 8.21 -27.83 7.11
N ASP A 210 7.95 -28.41 5.94
CA ASP A 210 6.81 -29.28 5.65
C ASP A 210 6.74 -30.46 6.61
#